data_ee459978a5d4a5bb01a3c15f3cc2f779
#
_entry.id   ee459978a5d4a5bb01a3c15f3cc2f779
#
_cell.length_a   1.000
_cell.length_b   1.000
_cell.length_c   1.000
_cell.angle_alpha   90.00
_cell.angle_beta   90.00
_cell.angle_gamma   90.00
#
_symmetry.space_group_name_H-M   'P 1'
#
loop_
_entity.id
_entity.type
_entity.pdbx_description
1 polymer ?
#
loop_
_entity_poly.entity_id
_entity_poly.type
_entity_poly.pdbx_seq_one_letter_code
_entity_poly.pdbx_strand_id
1 'polypeptide(L)'
;ILVNKYNYLPSGYIPKDLDYVKGAYGNNVPMKKIAKENFLELQKYIKDNFDLQLLPTTAYRGETFQKTLYDNYVKNYGKESADTFSARPGYSEHQTALSIDLKNIAIKSDVRLTDEDYKILSENAYKFGFIIRFPKGKENITGYEFENWHIRFVGKDNAKIIYENDLTLEEY
;
A
#
# COMPACT_ATOMS: atom_id res chain seq x y z
N ILE A 1 -10.30 -7.86 5.57
CA ILE A 1 -9.29 -8.63 6.30
C ILE A 1 -8.19 -7.70 6.80
N LEU A 2 -7.90 -7.73 8.09
CA LEU A 2 -6.79 -7.04 8.71
C LEU A 2 -5.54 -7.94 8.69
N VAL A 3 -4.43 -7.44 8.16
CA VAL A 3 -3.11 -8.09 8.20
C VAL A 3 -2.13 -7.07 8.75
N ASN A 4 -1.47 -7.38 9.85
CA ASN A 4 -0.52 -6.51 10.53
C ASN A 4 0.43 -7.32 11.42
N LYS A 5 1.16 -6.69 12.35
CA LYS A 5 2.11 -7.38 13.26
C LYS A 5 1.49 -8.45 14.15
N TYR A 6 0.16 -8.45 14.34
CA TYR A 6 -0.57 -9.36 15.23
C TYR A 6 -1.48 -10.32 14.47
N ASN A 7 -1.87 -9.96 13.25
CA ASN A 7 -2.78 -10.73 12.41
C ASN A 7 -2.04 -11.17 11.13
N TYR A 8 -1.76 -12.47 11.04
CA TYR A 8 -1.04 -13.06 9.91
C TYR A 8 -1.97 -13.82 8.97
N LEU A 9 -1.50 -14.02 7.76
CA LEU A 9 -2.16 -14.88 6.77
C LEU A 9 -1.74 -16.34 6.97
N PRO A 10 -2.63 -17.30 6.66
CA PRO A 10 -2.24 -18.71 6.65
C PRO A 10 -1.01 -18.94 5.78
N SER A 11 -0.11 -19.84 6.21
CA SER A 11 1.08 -20.19 5.42
C SER A 11 0.68 -20.65 4.02
N GLY A 12 1.41 -20.17 3.02
CA GLY A 12 1.13 -20.47 1.61
C GLY A 12 -0.11 -19.77 1.05
N TYR A 13 -0.68 -18.77 1.75
CA TYR A 13 -1.81 -18.01 1.23
C TYR A 13 -1.45 -17.34 -0.10
N ILE A 14 -2.24 -17.64 -1.13
CA ILE A 14 -2.18 -16.99 -2.44
C ILE A 14 -3.56 -16.43 -2.76
N PRO A 15 -3.67 -15.13 -3.04
CA PRO A 15 -4.95 -14.52 -3.39
C PRO A 15 -5.45 -15.07 -4.74
N LYS A 16 -6.76 -15.26 -4.82
CA LYS A 16 -7.45 -15.55 -6.08
C LYS A 16 -7.75 -14.24 -6.82
N ASP A 17 -8.11 -14.33 -8.08
CA ASP A 17 -8.56 -13.22 -8.92
C ASP A 17 -7.51 -12.11 -9.08
N LEU A 18 -6.25 -12.51 -9.29
CA LEU A 18 -5.19 -11.58 -9.65
C LEU A 18 -5.35 -11.11 -11.09
N ASP A 19 -5.16 -9.81 -11.27
CA ASP A 19 -5.07 -9.14 -12.55
C ASP A 19 -3.89 -8.16 -12.54
N TYR A 20 -3.53 -7.56 -13.67
CA TYR A 20 -2.28 -6.82 -13.81
C TYR A 20 -2.53 -5.37 -14.22
N VAL A 21 -1.68 -4.48 -13.71
CA VAL A 21 -1.58 -3.07 -14.13
C VAL A 21 -0.14 -2.79 -14.54
N LYS A 22 0.05 -1.91 -15.54
CA LYS A 22 1.38 -1.45 -15.91
C LYS A 22 2.01 -0.66 -14.76
N GLY A 23 3.18 -1.09 -14.34
CA GLY A 23 3.94 -0.48 -13.24
C GLY A 23 4.84 0.65 -13.67
N ALA A 24 5.34 1.39 -12.68
CA ALA A 24 6.21 2.55 -12.84
C ALA A 24 7.56 2.21 -13.53
N TYR A 25 7.98 0.95 -13.44
CA TYR A 25 9.23 0.45 -14.04
C TYR A 25 9.00 -0.37 -15.31
N GLY A 26 7.82 -0.26 -15.93
CA GLY A 26 7.47 -0.98 -17.16
C GLY A 26 7.08 -2.44 -16.96
N ASN A 27 7.10 -2.94 -15.73
CA ASN A 27 6.68 -4.29 -15.35
C ASN A 27 5.16 -4.40 -15.23
N ASN A 28 4.66 -5.63 -15.19
CA ASN A 28 3.27 -5.91 -14.83
C ASN A 28 3.19 -6.11 -13.30
N VAL A 29 2.35 -5.30 -12.65
CA VAL A 29 2.12 -5.35 -11.20
C VAL A 29 0.83 -6.10 -10.92
N PRO A 30 0.89 -7.30 -10.30
CA PRO A 30 -0.31 -8.07 -9.98
C PRO A 30 -1.01 -7.52 -8.75
N MET A 31 -2.35 -7.44 -8.83
CA MET A 31 -3.22 -7.06 -7.72
C MET A 31 -4.58 -7.74 -7.86
N LYS A 32 -5.39 -7.75 -6.81
CA LYS A 32 -6.77 -8.26 -6.92
C LYS A 32 -7.56 -7.45 -7.93
N LYS A 33 -8.39 -8.14 -8.74
CA LYS A 33 -9.22 -7.51 -9.77
C LYS A 33 -10.03 -6.33 -9.23
N ILE A 34 -10.68 -6.48 -8.07
CA ILE A 34 -11.45 -5.41 -7.45
C ILE A 34 -10.58 -4.19 -7.07
N ALA A 35 -9.37 -4.41 -6.57
CA ALA A 35 -8.45 -3.32 -6.26
C ALA A 35 -7.96 -2.64 -7.54
N LYS A 36 -7.67 -3.41 -8.61
CA LYS A 36 -7.30 -2.89 -9.92
C LYS A 36 -8.36 -1.96 -10.50
N GLU A 37 -9.61 -2.40 -10.55
CA GLU A 37 -10.72 -1.64 -11.14
C GLU A 37 -10.84 -0.27 -10.45
N ASN A 38 -10.88 -0.25 -9.12
CA ASN A 38 -10.95 0.99 -8.33
C ASN A 38 -9.67 1.83 -8.40
N PHE A 39 -8.50 1.18 -8.50
CA PHE A 39 -7.23 1.89 -8.68
C PHE A 39 -7.16 2.63 -10.02
N LEU A 40 -7.63 2.04 -11.10
CA LEU A 40 -7.67 2.70 -12.41
C LEU A 40 -8.62 3.91 -12.41
N GLU A 41 -9.75 3.83 -11.68
CA GLU A 41 -10.63 4.99 -11.48
C GLU A 41 -9.92 6.10 -10.69
N LEU A 42 -9.25 5.76 -9.58
CA LEU A 42 -8.46 6.70 -8.79
C LEU A 42 -7.35 7.35 -9.62
N GLN A 43 -6.59 6.55 -10.35
CA GLN A 43 -5.48 7.00 -11.21
C GLN A 43 -5.98 7.99 -12.27
N LYS A 44 -7.08 7.65 -12.95
CA LYS A 44 -7.70 8.54 -13.93
C LYS A 44 -8.18 9.85 -13.29
N TYR A 45 -8.87 9.78 -12.17
CA TYR A 45 -9.36 10.95 -11.44
C TYR A 45 -8.24 11.91 -11.05
N ILE A 46 -7.17 11.37 -10.45
CA ILE A 46 -6.00 12.17 -10.03
C ILE A 46 -5.29 12.78 -11.24
N LYS A 47 -5.14 12.03 -12.33
CA LYS A 47 -4.56 12.54 -13.56
C LYS A 47 -5.37 13.68 -14.15
N ASP A 48 -6.69 13.51 -14.26
CA ASP A 48 -7.57 14.47 -14.92
C ASP A 48 -7.74 15.77 -14.11
N ASN A 49 -7.70 15.70 -12.77
CA ASN A 49 -7.98 16.85 -11.91
C ASN A 49 -6.71 17.57 -11.40
N PHE A 50 -5.57 16.87 -11.32
CA PHE A 50 -4.35 17.38 -10.71
C PHE A 50 -3.11 17.25 -11.61
N ASP A 51 -3.25 16.70 -12.82
CA ASP A 51 -2.16 16.34 -13.75
C ASP A 51 -1.07 15.46 -13.11
N LEU A 52 -1.42 14.73 -12.05
CA LEU A 52 -0.51 13.87 -11.32
C LEU A 52 -0.58 12.43 -11.84
N GLN A 53 0.54 11.88 -12.28
CA GLN A 53 0.63 10.53 -12.82
C GLN A 53 1.21 9.55 -11.78
N LEU A 54 0.34 8.84 -11.09
CA LEU A 54 0.70 7.79 -10.13
C LEU A 54 0.68 6.42 -10.81
N LEU A 55 1.78 5.69 -10.73
CA LEU A 55 1.85 4.28 -11.16
C LEU A 55 2.25 3.38 -9.98
N PRO A 56 1.75 2.12 -9.98
CA PRO A 56 2.16 1.17 -8.95
C PRO A 56 3.62 0.74 -9.16
N THR A 57 4.38 0.65 -8.07
CA THR A 57 5.71 0.02 -8.07
C THR A 57 5.62 -1.44 -7.67
N THR A 58 4.73 -1.76 -6.73
CA THR A 58 4.41 -3.12 -6.30
C THR A 58 2.98 -3.18 -5.74
N ALA A 59 2.35 -4.37 -5.80
CA ALA A 59 1.10 -4.65 -5.12
C ALA A 59 1.15 -6.05 -4.51
N TYR A 60 0.91 -7.14 -5.25
CA TYR A 60 1.08 -8.48 -4.71
C TYR A 60 2.56 -8.81 -4.47
N ARG A 61 2.82 -9.33 -3.29
CA ARG A 61 4.13 -9.82 -2.88
C ARG A 61 3.94 -11.09 -2.04
N GLY A 62 4.35 -12.23 -2.59
CA GLY A 62 4.19 -13.53 -1.93
C GLY A 62 5.10 -13.69 -0.71
N GLU A 63 4.77 -14.65 0.17
CA GLU A 63 5.45 -14.90 1.44
C GLU A 63 6.97 -15.15 1.27
N THR A 64 7.36 -15.96 0.27
CA THR A 64 8.79 -16.25 0.01
C THR A 64 9.57 -15.00 -0.38
N PHE A 65 8.98 -14.15 -1.24
CA PHE A 65 9.62 -12.89 -1.61
C PHE A 65 9.74 -11.96 -0.39
N GLN A 66 8.67 -11.86 0.41
CA GLN A 66 8.67 -11.06 1.64
C GLN A 66 9.74 -11.56 2.62
N LYS A 67 9.92 -12.88 2.73
CA LYS A 67 10.98 -13.46 3.56
C LYS A 67 12.36 -12.99 3.12
N THR A 68 12.68 -13.10 1.84
CA THR A 68 13.97 -12.65 1.31
C THR A 68 14.20 -11.17 1.54
N LEU A 69 13.17 -10.35 1.32
CA LEU A 69 13.22 -8.90 1.53
C LEU A 69 13.47 -8.55 3.01
N TYR A 70 12.71 -9.16 3.91
CA TYR A 70 12.84 -8.95 5.35
C TYR A 70 14.21 -9.41 5.87
N ASP A 71 14.67 -10.59 5.47
CA ASP A 71 15.99 -11.11 5.88
C ASP A 71 17.13 -10.18 5.43
N ASN A 72 17.03 -9.59 4.24
CA ASN A 72 17.99 -8.59 3.77
C ASN A 72 17.95 -7.30 4.61
N TYR A 73 16.78 -6.83 5.01
CA TYR A 73 16.67 -5.68 5.90
C TYR A 73 17.24 -5.98 7.30
N VAL A 74 16.95 -7.15 7.86
CA VAL A 74 17.54 -7.58 9.14
C VAL A 74 19.06 -7.61 9.06
N LYS A 75 19.62 -8.13 7.96
CA LYS A 75 21.07 -8.19 7.75
C LYS A 75 21.70 -6.80 7.68
N ASN A 76 21.04 -5.84 7.02
CA ASN A 76 21.61 -4.52 6.76
C ASN A 76 21.37 -3.52 7.90
N TYR A 77 20.24 -3.61 8.59
CA TYR A 77 19.77 -2.60 9.55
C TYR A 77 19.54 -3.15 10.96
N GLY A 78 19.63 -4.46 11.16
CA GLY A 78 19.25 -5.12 12.41
C GLY A 78 17.73 -5.38 12.49
N LYS A 79 17.35 -6.33 13.33
CA LYS A 79 15.96 -6.80 13.45
C LYS A 79 15.02 -5.72 13.99
N GLU A 80 15.43 -5.00 15.03
CA GLU A 80 14.61 -3.96 15.66
C GLU A 80 14.26 -2.87 14.65
N SER A 81 15.24 -2.38 13.89
CA SER A 81 15.02 -1.40 12.83
C SER A 81 14.18 -1.96 11.70
N ALA A 82 14.48 -3.17 11.20
CA ALA A 82 13.70 -3.80 10.13
C ALA A 82 12.22 -3.95 10.50
N ASP A 83 11.91 -4.23 11.74
CA ASP A 83 10.53 -4.37 12.22
C ASP A 83 9.74 -3.04 12.22
N THR A 84 10.40 -1.86 12.14
CA THR A 84 9.69 -0.58 12.10
C THR A 84 9.10 -0.24 10.72
N PHE A 85 9.68 -0.78 9.65
CA PHE A 85 9.28 -0.43 8.27
C PHE A 85 9.01 -1.64 7.37
N SER A 86 9.26 -2.86 7.82
CA SER A 86 9.04 -4.06 7.01
C SER A 86 8.29 -5.15 7.78
N ALA A 87 7.27 -5.70 7.15
CA ALA A 87 6.52 -6.81 7.71
C ALA A 87 7.32 -8.12 7.63
N ARG A 88 7.20 -8.95 8.66
CA ARG A 88 7.70 -10.32 8.64
C ARG A 88 6.92 -11.17 7.63
N PRO A 89 7.48 -12.29 7.15
CA PRO A 89 6.77 -13.23 6.27
C PRO A 89 5.43 -13.66 6.87
N GLY A 90 4.37 -13.63 6.07
CA GLY A 90 3.00 -13.91 6.51
C GLY A 90 2.26 -12.73 7.15
N TYR A 91 2.96 -11.65 7.54
CA TYR A 91 2.40 -10.46 8.20
C TYR A 91 2.32 -9.24 7.27
N SER A 92 2.68 -9.39 5.99
CA SER A 92 2.59 -8.32 5.00
C SER A 92 1.23 -8.31 4.31
N GLU A 93 0.55 -7.17 4.32
CA GLU A 93 -0.72 -7.04 3.60
C GLU A 93 -0.56 -7.03 2.07
N HIS A 94 0.64 -6.83 1.53
CA HIS A 94 0.94 -7.06 0.12
C HIS A 94 0.63 -8.49 -0.33
N GLN A 95 0.69 -9.47 0.57
CA GLN A 95 0.30 -10.84 0.27
C GLN A 95 -1.21 -10.99 0.00
N THR A 96 -2.04 -10.03 0.42
CA THR A 96 -3.47 -9.99 0.08
C THR A 96 -3.75 -9.51 -1.35
N ALA A 97 -2.78 -8.87 -2.01
CA ALA A 97 -2.94 -8.15 -3.28
C ALA A 97 -3.98 -7.01 -3.23
N LEU A 98 -4.25 -6.45 -2.03
CA LEU A 98 -5.14 -5.31 -1.80
C LEU A 98 -4.38 -4.03 -1.48
N SER A 99 -3.07 -4.10 -1.26
CA SER A 99 -2.20 -2.96 -1.01
C SER A 99 -1.37 -2.63 -2.24
N ILE A 100 -1.11 -1.36 -2.44
CA ILE A 100 -0.39 -0.84 -3.60
C ILE A 100 0.61 0.21 -3.12
N ASP A 101 1.87 0.03 -3.51
CA ASP A 101 2.90 1.07 -3.39
C ASP A 101 2.95 1.89 -4.67
N LEU A 102 2.91 3.20 -4.53
CA LEU A 102 2.79 4.16 -5.64
C LEU A 102 4.08 4.96 -5.84
N LYS A 103 4.25 5.46 -7.05
CA LYS A 103 5.27 6.44 -7.42
C LYS A 103 4.69 7.46 -8.41
N ASN A 104 5.03 8.73 -8.20
CA ASN A 104 4.87 9.76 -9.22
C ASN A 104 5.98 9.58 -10.26
N ILE A 105 5.61 9.25 -11.50
CA ILE A 105 6.57 8.95 -12.58
C ILE A 105 7.32 10.17 -13.12
N ALA A 106 6.87 11.38 -12.79
CA ALA A 106 7.59 12.61 -13.10
C ALA A 106 8.85 12.78 -12.23
N ILE A 107 8.88 12.16 -11.04
CA ILE A 107 10.03 12.21 -10.12
C ILE A 107 11.09 11.22 -10.58
N LYS A 108 12.28 11.73 -10.93
CA LYS A 108 13.40 10.91 -11.44
C LYS A 108 14.33 10.36 -10.35
N SER A 109 14.13 10.76 -9.10
CA SER A 109 14.89 10.27 -7.92
C SER A 109 14.22 9.06 -7.28
N ASP A 110 14.80 8.57 -6.18
CA ASP A 110 14.22 7.50 -5.35
C ASP A 110 13.01 7.94 -4.52
N VAL A 111 12.75 9.25 -4.43
CA VAL A 111 11.53 9.79 -3.83
C VAL A 111 10.32 9.25 -4.59
N ARG A 112 9.37 8.70 -3.87
CA ARG A 112 8.15 8.11 -4.47
C ARG A 112 7.09 9.16 -4.74
N LEU A 113 6.74 9.93 -3.70
CA LEU A 113 5.75 11.03 -3.74
C LEU A 113 6.34 12.24 -3.00
N THR A 114 6.01 13.43 -3.48
CA THR A 114 6.22 14.68 -2.73
C THR A 114 5.14 14.83 -1.64
N ASP A 115 5.30 15.80 -0.75
CA ASP A 115 4.26 16.13 0.25
C ASP A 115 2.97 16.61 -0.42
N GLU A 116 3.06 17.31 -1.56
CA GLU A 116 1.89 17.73 -2.34
C GLU A 116 1.20 16.54 -3.00
N ASP A 117 1.95 15.60 -3.62
CA ASP A 117 1.40 14.37 -4.17
C ASP A 117 0.66 13.55 -3.08
N TYR A 118 1.28 13.44 -1.91
CA TYR A 118 0.67 12.77 -0.77
C TYR A 118 -0.61 13.44 -0.31
N LYS A 119 -0.63 14.76 -0.24
CA LYS A 119 -1.83 15.53 0.11
C LYS A 119 -2.97 15.24 -0.86
N ILE A 120 -2.70 15.32 -2.17
CA ILE A 120 -3.68 15.01 -3.21
C ILE A 120 -4.19 13.57 -3.04
N LEU A 121 -3.29 12.61 -2.85
CA LEU A 121 -3.64 11.20 -2.68
C LEU A 121 -4.50 10.98 -1.43
N SER A 122 -4.10 11.52 -0.29
CA SER A 122 -4.79 11.33 1.00
C SER A 122 -6.20 11.92 1.02
N GLU A 123 -6.41 13.07 0.35
CA GLU A 123 -7.72 13.73 0.28
C GLU A 123 -8.68 13.08 -0.73
N ASN A 124 -8.20 12.16 -1.58
CA ASN A 124 -9.02 11.61 -2.67
C ASN A 124 -9.11 10.09 -2.71
N ALA A 125 -8.14 9.36 -2.15
CA ALA A 125 -8.08 7.89 -2.24
C ALA A 125 -9.34 7.19 -1.70
N TYR A 126 -9.93 7.70 -0.63
CA TYR A 126 -11.10 7.12 0.01
C TYR A 126 -12.33 7.06 -0.91
N LYS A 127 -12.48 8.02 -1.85
CA LYS A 127 -13.57 8.06 -2.83
C LYS A 127 -13.59 6.83 -3.74
N PHE A 128 -12.44 6.17 -3.85
CA PHE A 128 -12.21 4.97 -4.67
C PHE A 128 -11.94 3.72 -3.83
N GLY A 129 -12.24 3.78 -2.52
CA GLY A 129 -12.14 2.63 -1.63
C GLY A 129 -10.75 2.36 -1.08
N PHE A 130 -9.80 3.29 -1.21
CA PHE A 130 -8.46 3.18 -0.67
C PHE A 130 -8.27 4.06 0.57
N ILE A 131 -7.45 3.61 1.49
CA ILE A 131 -6.97 4.37 2.64
C ILE A 131 -5.46 4.55 2.56
N ILE A 132 -4.95 5.62 3.17
CA ILE A 132 -3.53 5.71 3.53
C ILE A 132 -3.31 4.73 4.68
N ARG A 133 -2.50 3.72 4.44
CA ARG A 133 -2.40 2.59 5.37
C ARG A 133 -1.61 2.89 6.63
N PHE A 134 -0.53 3.64 6.49
CA PHE A 134 0.38 4.02 7.57
C PHE A 134 0.50 5.54 7.66
N PRO A 135 -0.56 6.22 8.18
CA PRO A 135 -0.59 7.67 8.25
C PRO A 135 0.35 8.21 9.33
N LYS A 136 0.84 9.44 9.13
CA LYS A 136 1.74 10.13 10.05
C LYS A 136 1.07 10.35 11.41
N GLY A 137 1.81 10.07 12.49
CA GLY A 137 1.35 10.25 13.86
C GLY A 137 0.53 9.07 14.41
N LYS A 138 0.36 7.99 13.63
CA LYS A 138 -0.35 6.76 14.05
C LYS A 138 0.58 5.55 14.15
N GLU A 139 1.90 5.75 14.19
CA GLU A 139 2.92 4.69 14.19
C GLU A 139 2.77 3.75 15.39
N ASN A 140 2.36 4.28 16.56
CA ASN A 140 2.10 3.49 17.76
C ASN A 140 0.89 2.55 17.63
N ILE A 141 -0.04 2.83 16.71
CA ILE A 141 -1.24 2.03 16.48
C ILE A 141 -0.98 1.01 15.38
N THR A 142 -0.42 1.47 14.24
CA THR A 142 -0.14 0.61 13.09
C THR A 142 1.08 -0.29 13.29
N GLY A 143 2.02 0.17 14.15
CA GLY A 143 3.30 -0.49 14.39
C GLY A 143 4.34 -0.29 13.28
N TYR A 144 4.05 0.54 12.28
CA TYR A 144 4.95 0.85 11.16
C TYR A 144 5.17 2.35 11.04
N GLU A 145 6.31 2.73 10.48
CA GLU A 145 6.63 4.12 10.15
C GLU A 145 5.65 4.68 9.11
N PHE A 146 5.57 6.01 9.06
CA PHE A 146 4.77 6.71 8.05
C PHE A 146 5.22 6.35 6.62
N GLU A 147 4.27 5.95 5.78
CA GLU A 147 4.50 5.67 4.36
C GLU A 147 3.52 6.47 3.50
N ASN A 148 4.03 7.49 2.80
CA ASN A 148 3.20 8.37 1.97
C ASN A 148 2.73 7.71 0.65
N TRP A 149 3.31 6.57 0.29
CA TRP A 149 3.10 5.85 -0.98
C TRP A 149 2.22 4.61 -0.87
N HIS A 150 1.97 4.12 0.36
CA HIS A 150 1.30 2.85 0.60
C HIS A 150 -0.19 3.06 0.84
N ILE A 151 -1.01 2.60 -0.13
CA ILE A 151 -2.47 2.61 -0.01
C ILE A 151 -3.02 1.20 0.12
N ARG A 152 -4.15 1.07 0.82
CA ARG A 152 -4.85 -0.19 1.03
C ARG A 152 -6.30 -0.10 0.58
N PHE A 153 -6.73 -1.04 -0.29
CA PHE A 153 -8.14 -1.17 -0.67
C PHE A 153 -8.96 -1.83 0.45
N VAL A 154 -10.02 -1.17 0.86
CA VAL A 154 -10.94 -1.63 1.90
C VAL A 154 -12.42 -1.55 1.45
N GLY A 155 -12.67 -1.03 0.24
CA GLY A 155 -14.01 -0.73 -0.28
C GLY A 155 -14.46 0.70 0.04
N LYS A 156 -15.32 1.28 -0.82
CA LYS A 156 -15.67 2.72 -0.78
C LYS A 156 -16.32 3.13 0.55
N ASP A 157 -17.25 2.34 1.07
CA ASP A 157 -17.95 2.67 2.32
C ASP A 157 -17.01 2.65 3.53
N ASN A 158 -16.19 1.59 3.66
CA ASN A 158 -15.22 1.48 4.73
C ASN A 158 -14.15 2.58 4.66
N ALA A 159 -13.63 2.85 3.46
CA ALA A 159 -12.63 3.90 3.24
C ALA A 159 -13.16 5.27 3.64
N LYS A 160 -14.42 5.56 3.33
CA LYS A 160 -15.08 6.81 3.70
C LYS A 160 -15.18 6.96 5.22
N ILE A 161 -15.64 5.92 5.93
CA ILE A 161 -15.75 5.94 7.40
C ILE A 161 -14.37 6.16 8.04
N ILE A 162 -13.36 5.43 7.57
CA ILE A 162 -11.99 5.54 8.07
C ILE A 162 -11.45 6.97 7.86
N TYR A 163 -11.63 7.53 6.66
CA TYR A 163 -11.17 8.87 6.33
C TYR A 163 -11.89 9.97 7.14
N GLU A 164 -13.22 9.93 7.21
CA GLU A 164 -14.02 10.97 7.88
C GLU A 164 -13.83 11.00 9.40
N ASN A 165 -13.39 9.90 10.00
CA ASN A 165 -13.15 9.77 11.44
C ASN A 165 -11.66 9.74 11.81
N ASP A 166 -10.75 9.97 10.86
CA ASP A 166 -9.29 9.90 11.06
C ASP A 166 -8.83 8.59 11.73
N LEU A 167 -9.35 7.46 11.28
CA LEU A 167 -9.04 6.15 11.83
C LEU A 167 -7.91 5.46 11.05
N THR A 168 -7.17 4.61 11.73
CA THR A 168 -6.39 3.55 11.09
C THR A 168 -7.28 2.34 10.79
N LEU A 169 -6.76 1.40 10.00
CA LEU A 169 -7.48 0.12 9.79
C LEU A 169 -7.60 -0.70 11.08
N GLU A 170 -6.65 -0.54 12.00
CA GLU A 170 -6.66 -1.15 13.33
C GLU A 170 -7.77 -0.60 14.22
N GLU A 171 -7.99 0.71 14.20
CA GLU A 171 -9.02 1.38 15.00
C GLU A 171 -10.43 1.08 14.46
N TYR A 172 -10.59 0.98 13.15
CA TYR A 172 -11.83 0.60 12.46
C TYR A 172 -12.21 -0.85 12.72
#